data_409271f167107ef8ad7448f55a491271
#
_entry.id   409271f167107ef8ad7448f55a491271
#
_cell.length_a   1.000
_cell.length_b   1.000
_cell.length_c   1.000
_cell.angle_alpha   90.00
_cell.angle_beta   90.00
_cell.angle_gamma   90.00
#
_symmetry.space_group_name_H-M   'P 1'
#
loop_
_entity.id
_entity.type
_entity.pdbx_description
1 polymer ?
#
loop_
_entity_poly.entity_id
_entity_poly.type
_entity_poly.pdbx_seq_one_letter_code
_entity_poly.pdbx_strand_id
1 'polypeptide(L)'
;MEYKVGGIDFLLNKAEKQMINASWVLLNVRSGMGMCRCLDRLLCLDEGELLLLPPGADLAFDSAALGDEYNASLDVSALAFDESWLNGLLRLFPKCSSVVLALKERRSPSRILGTKWLKICGLTDRLSTTQPQQEAMVILEILDLLAESSEIQTISDTTSVTEDISEKNAKIDRFISCNLLGRFSLDEISAYVGMNRTYFCLFFKKHYGISLTDHVNRKRVDMACAMLKQGNMPIAEIAKASGFPTVTYFNRVFKKIMGISPREFQ
;
A
#
# COMPACT_ATOMS: atom_id res chain seq x y z
N MET A 1 -2.01 -29.84 4.19
CA MET A 1 -2.71 -29.14 3.11
C MET A 1 -1.82 -29.26 1.88
N GLU A 2 -2.21 -30.07 0.92
CA GLU A 2 -1.51 -30.21 -0.36
C GLU A 2 -1.80 -28.94 -1.17
N TYR A 3 -0.81 -28.10 -1.38
CA TYR A 3 -0.92 -26.96 -2.29
C TYR A 3 -0.89 -27.49 -3.72
N LYS A 4 -2.04 -27.59 -4.33
CA LYS A 4 -2.14 -27.76 -5.79
C LYS A 4 -1.67 -26.46 -6.45
N VAL A 5 -0.78 -26.57 -7.43
CA VAL A 5 -0.54 -25.53 -8.43
C VAL A 5 -1.87 -25.24 -9.10
N GLY A 6 -2.42 -24.09 -8.83
CA GLY A 6 -3.68 -23.62 -9.36
C GLY A 6 -3.78 -22.15 -9.03
N GLY A 7 -4.28 -21.37 -9.97
CA GLY A 7 -4.61 -19.97 -9.71
C GLY A 7 -5.59 -19.91 -8.54
N ILE A 8 -5.24 -19.22 -7.49
CA ILE A 8 -6.08 -19.06 -6.33
C ILE A 8 -6.58 -17.61 -6.33
N ASP A 9 -7.86 -17.44 -6.62
CA ASP A 9 -8.51 -16.16 -6.49
C ASP A 9 -8.92 -15.95 -5.03
N PHE A 10 -8.44 -14.87 -4.43
CA PHE A 10 -8.80 -14.50 -3.07
C PHE A 10 -9.55 -13.18 -3.06
N LEU A 11 -10.75 -13.21 -2.49
CA LEU A 11 -11.41 -12.01 -1.99
C LEU A 11 -11.08 -11.89 -0.51
N LEU A 12 -10.14 -11.02 -0.17
CA LEU A 12 -9.72 -10.83 1.21
C LEU A 12 -10.63 -9.79 1.87
N ASN A 13 -11.63 -10.30 2.56
CA ASN A 13 -12.40 -9.52 3.53
C ASN A 13 -11.65 -9.48 4.87
N LYS A 14 -11.68 -8.31 5.53
CA LYS A 14 -11.18 -8.01 6.89
C LYS A 14 -10.79 -9.26 7.69
N ALA A 15 -9.49 -9.51 7.86
CA ALA A 15 -8.90 -10.42 8.87
C ALA A 15 -8.52 -11.86 8.48
N GLU A 16 -8.32 -12.20 7.23
CA GLU A 16 -7.73 -13.51 6.91
C GLU A 16 -6.22 -13.42 6.73
N LYS A 17 -5.50 -14.10 7.60
CA LYS A 17 -4.05 -14.27 7.52
C LYS A 17 -3.75 -15.55 6.76
N GLN A 18 -3.21 -15.44 5.53
CA GLN A 18 -2.70 -16.59 4.79
C GLN A 18 -1.17 -16.55 4.72
N MET A 19 -0.53 -17.57 5.28
CA MET A 19 0.91 -17.75 5.23
C MET A 19 1.28 -18.61 4.01
N ILE A 20 1.99 -18.03 3.05
CA ILE A 20 2.54 -18.74 1.90
C ILE A 20 4.06 -18.79 2.05
N ASN A 21 4.54 -19.46 3.10
CA ASN A 21 5.92 -19.35 3.56
C ASN A 21 6.98 -19.98 2.66
N ALA A 22 6.62 -20.97 1.83
CA ALA A 22 7.60 -21.78 1.09
C ALA A 22 7.60 -21.57 -0.43
N SER A 23 6.83 -20.63 -0.94
CA SER A 23 6.59 -20.49 -2.37
C SER A 23 6.93 -19.10 -2.89
N TRP A 24 7.34 -19.02 -4.15
CA TRP A 24 7.26 -17.76 -4.89
C TRP A 24 5.79 -17.47 -5.16
N VAL A 25 5.39 -16.23 -5.03
CA VAL A 25 4.02 -15.78 -5.24
C VAL A 25 4.00 -14.66 -6.26
N LEU A 26 3.34 -14.89 -7.36
CA LEU A 26 2.94 -13.86 -8.29
C LEU A 26 1.58 -13.31 -7.83
N LEU A 27 1.55 -12.08 -7.35
CA LEU A 27 0.39 -11.43 -6.78
C LEU A 27 -0.11 -10.34 -7.72
N ASN A 28 -1.33 -10.46 -8.21
CA ASN A 28 -2.01 -9.45 -9.01
C ASN A 28 -3.10 -8.78 -8.19
N VAL A 29 -2.97 -7.48 -7.95
CA VAL A 29 -3.96 -6.65 -7.24
C VAL A 29 -4.98 -6.14 -8.24
N ARG A 30 -6.15 -6.77 -8.30
CA ARG A 30 -7.23 -6.42 -9.25
C ARG A 30 -7.98 -5.17 -8.85
N SER A 31 -8.29 -5.04 -7.56
CA SER A 31 -8.91 -3.83 -7.03
C SER A 31 -8.66 -3.67 -5.53
N GLY A 32 -8.76 -2.44 -5.05
CA GLY A 32 -8.58 -2.11 -3.66
C GLY A 32 -7.14 -1.83 -3.28
N MET A 33 -6.90 -1.74 -1.97
CA MET A 33 -5.59 -1.42 -1.40
C MET A 33 -5.35 -2.26 -0.14
N GLY A 34 -4.09 -2.62 0.09
CA GLY A 34 -3.74 -3.43 1.23
C GLY A 34 -2.26 -3.37 1.59
N MET A 35 -1.88 -4.22 2.52
CA MET A 35 -0.48 -4.38 2.90
C MET A 35 -0.15 -5.85 3.03
N CYS A 36 1.04 -6.21 2.58
CA CYS A 36 1.60 -7.53 2.86
C CYS A 36 2.98 -7.38 3.50
N ARG A 37 3.32 -8.36 4.33
CA ARG A 37 4.68 -8.48 4.86
C ARG A 37 5.43 -9.48 3.99
N CYS A 38 6.57 -9.05 3.45
CA CYS A 38 7.46 -9.92 2.71
C CYS A 38 8.85 -9.86 3.35
N LEU A 39 9.27 -10.98 3.94
CA LEU A 39 10.45 -11.02 4.78
C LEU A 39 10.30 -10.01 5.95
N ASP A 40 11.28 -9.14 6.17
CA ASP A 40 11.21 -8.09 7.20
C ASP A 40 10.60 -6.77 6.69
N ARG A 41 9.99 -6.79 5.49
CA ARG A 41 9.48 -5.60 4.80
C ARG A 41 7.97 -5.57 4.80
N LEU A 42 7.44 -4.38 4.96
CA LEU A 42 6.02 -4.11 4.77
C LEU A 42 5.82 -3.46 3.41
N LEU A 43 5.14 -4.16 2.52
CA LEU A 43 4.83 -3.72 1.16
C LEU A 43 3.40 -3.20 1.10
N CYS A 44 3.22 -2.07 0.47
CA CYS A 44 1.89 -1.59 0.09
C CYS A 44 1.46 -2.24 -1.20
N LEU A 45 0.20 -2.60 -1.26
CA LEU A 45 -0.47 -3.18 -2.40
C LEU A 45 -1.49 -2.16 -2.91
N ASP A 46 -1.27 -1.66 -4.12
CA ASP A 46 -2.18 -0.73 -4.79
C ASP A 46 -2.85 -1.42 -5.98
N GLU A 47 -4.07 -0.99 -6.30
CA GLU A 47 -4.81 -1.47 -7.46
C GLU A 47 -3.97 -1.39 -8.74
N GLY A 48 -3.99 -2.46 -9.52
CA GLY A 48 -3.23 -2.60 -10.75
C GLY A 48 -1.77 -3.00 -10.55
N GLU A 49 -1.31 -3.28 -9.34
CA GLU A 49 0.04 -3.78 -9.11
C GLU A 49 0.16 -5.28 -9.38
N LEU A 50 1.27 -5.65 -10.00
CA LEU A 50 1.68 -7.04 -10.20
C LEU A 50 3.04 -7.24 -9.53
N LEU A 51 3.07 -8.08 -8.50
CA LEU A 51 4.24 -8.30 -7.65
C LEU A 51 4.70 -9.75 -7.74
N LEU A 52 6.00 -9.95 -7.81
CA LEU A 52 6.64 -11.25 -7.60
C LEU A 52 7.31 -11.23 -6.23
N LEU A 53 6.79 -12.07 -5.33
CA LEU A 53 7.26 -12.20 -3.96
C LEU A 53 8.09 -13.48 -3.82
N PRO A 54 9.29 -13.43 -3.22
CA PRO A 54 10.10 -14.61 -2.94
C PRO A 54 9.52 -15.43 -1.79
N PRO A 55 10.00 -16.69 -1.58
CA PRO A 55 9.66 -17.47 -0.39
C PRO A 55 9.92 -16.70 0.90
N GLY A 56 9.04 -16.88 1.89
CA GLY A 56 9.07 -16.13 3.15
C GLY A 56 8.16 -14.89 3.15
N ALA A 57 7.34 -14.70 2.11
CA ALA A 57 6.28 -13.70 2.12
C ALA A 57 5.14 -14.14 3.06
N ASP A 58 4.80 -13.28 4.01
CA ASP A 58 3.63 -13.41 4.87
C ASP A 58 2.56 -12.44 4.35
N LEU A 59 1.57 -12.99 3.67
CA LEU A 59 0.43 -12.22 3.16
C LEU A 59 -0.55 -11.99 4.33
N ALA A 60 -0.16 -11.16 5.27
CA ALA A 60 -1.06 -10.70 6.32
C ALA A 60 -1.71 -9.40 5.85
N PHE A 61 -2.98 -9.46 5.53
CA PHE A 61 -3.76 -8.28 5.18
C PHE A 61 -4.31 -7.66 6.45
N ASP A 62 -3.71 -6.58 6.89
CA ASP A 62 -4.14 -5.86 8.09
C ASP A 62 -5.04 -4.69 7.70
N SER A 63 -6.34 -4.96 7.60
CA SER A 63 -7.35 -3.92 7.39
C SER A 63 -7.47 -2.96 8.60
N ALA A 64 -7.09 -3.40 9.80
CA ALA A 64 -7.12 -2.57 11.00
C ALA A 64 -6.09 -1.43 10.92
N ALA A 65 -5.00 -1.63 10.18
CA ALA A 65 -4.01 -0.59 9.94
C ALA A 65 -4.55 0.58 9.08
N LEU A 66 -5.57 0.33 8.25
CA LEU A 66 -6.16 1.33 7.34
C LEU A 66 -7.22 2.21 8.00
N GLY A 67 -7.74 1.84 9.18
CA GLY A 67 -8.81 2.57 9.88
C GLY A 67 -10.22 2.26 9.33
N ASP A 68 -11.22 2.45 10.18
CA ASP A 68 -12.64 2.12 9.89
C ASP A 68 -13.26 2.94 8.74
N GLU A 69 -12.63 4.03 8.31
CA GLU A 69 -13.08 4.87 7.19
C GLU A 69 -12.79 4.25 5.81
N TYR A 70 -11.84 3.30 5.74
CA TYR A 70 -11.53 2.57 4.52
C TYR A 70 -12.17 1.19 4.58
N ASN A 71 -13.36 1.08 4.04
CA ASN A 71 -14.05 -0.19 3.80
C ASN A 71 -13.37 -0.91 2.61
N ALA A 72 -12.04 -1.10 2.70
CA ALA A 72 -11.23 -1.63 1.62
C ALA A 72 -11.38 -3.15 1.57
N SER A 73 -12.15 -3.59 0.61
CA SER A 73 -12.02 -4.95 0.10
C SER A 73 -10.79 -4.96 -0.82
N LEU A 74 -9.87 -5.87 -0.60
CA LEU A 74 -8.74 -6.10 -1.48
C LEU A 74 -9.04 -7.35 -2.30
N ASP A 75 -9.18 -7.19 -3.62
CA ASP A 75 -9.32 -8.29 -4.56
C ASP A 75 -7.96 -8.59 -5.20
N VAL A 76 -7.44 -9.78 -4.94
CA VAL A 76 -6.15 -10.22 -5.47
C VAL A 76 -6.28 -11.60 -6.09
N SER A 77 -5.55 -11.83 -7.18
CA SER A 77 -5.24 -13.17 -7.66
C SER A 77 -3.79 -13.50 -7.37
N ALA A 78 -3.53 -14.73 -6.93
CA ALA A 78 -2.19 -15.19 -6.64
C ALA A 78 -1.90 -16.51 -7.34
N LEU A 79 -0.71 -16.61 -7.94
CA LEU A 79 -0.16 -17.85 -8.46
C LEU A 79 1.06 -18.19 -7.62
N ALA A 80 0.99 -19.32 -6.90
CA ALA A 80 2.08 -19.78 -6.05
C ALA A 80 2.76 -21.01 -6.64
N PHE A 81 4.10 -21.05 -6.56
CA PHE A 81 4.91 -22.19 -6.98
C PHE A 81 6.05 -22.42 -6.00
N ASP A 82 6.09 -23.62 -5.46
CA ASP A 82 7.12 -24.03 -4.50
C ASP A 82 8.35 -24.63 -5.19
N GLU A 83 9.40 -24.85 -4.40
CA GLU A 83 10.64 -25.43 -4.89
C GLU A 83 10.47 -26.86 -5.39
N SER A 84 9.56 -27.63 -4.80
CA SER A 84 9.28 -29.01 -5.21
C SER A 84 8.68 -29.05 -6.61
N TRP A 85 7.73 -28.15 -6.87
CA TRP A 85 7.11 -28.01 -8.18
C TRP A 85 8.12 -27.54 -9.24
N LEU A 86 8.96 -26.55 -8.93
CA LEU A 86 10.01 -26.08 -9.84
C LEU A 86 11.03 -27.19 -10.17
N ASN A 87 11.40 -27.98 -9.18
CA ASN A 87 12.28 -29.13 -9.40
C ASN A 87 11.59 -30.23 -10.23
N GLY A 88 10.30 -30.44 -10.04
CA GLY A 88 9.48 -31.30 -10.88
C GLY A 88 9.46 -30.87 -12.35
N LEU A 89 9.28 -29.55 -12.57
CA LEU A 89 9.33 -28.96 -13.90
C LEU A 89 10.67 -29.21 -14.59
N LEU A 90 11.80 -29.07 -13.87
CA LEU A 90 13.14 -29.34 -14.41
C LEU A 90 13.36 -30.81 -14.79
N ARG A 91 12.75 -31.76 -14.07
CA ARG A 91 12.82 -33.19 -14.41
C ARG A 91 12.08 -33.51 -15.71
N LEU A 92 10.93 -32.85 -15.94
CA LEU A 92 10.12 -33.05 -17.13
C LEU A 92 10.65 -32.26 -18.33
N PHE A 93 11.12 -31.03 -18.07
CA PHE A 93 11.57 -30.08 -19.09
C PHE A 93 12.94 -29.50 -18.72
N PRO A 94 14.07 -30.23 -18.94
CA PRO A 94 15.40 -29.75 -18.58
C PRO A 94 15.80 -28.44 -19.27
N LYS A 95 15.22 -28.11 -20.42
CA LYS A 95 15.45 -26.87 -21.15
C LYS A 95 14.91 -25.62 -20.42
N CYS A 96 14.00 -25.79 -19.45
CA CYS A 96 13.50 -24.69 -18.61
C CYS A 96 14.47 -24.30 -17.47
N SER A 97 15.71 -24.83 -17.46
CA SER A 97 16.67 -24.57 -16.39
C SER A 97 17.00 -23.07 -16.23
N SER A 98 17.15 -22.35 -17.34
CA SER A 98 17.39 -20.89 -17.29
C SER A 98 16.25 -20.12 -16.63
N VAL A 99 15.00 -20.50 -16.94
CA VAL A 99 13.79 -19.89 -16.37
C VAL A 99 13.72 -20.13 -14.86
N VAL A 100 13.93 -21.38 -14.43
CA VAL A 100 13.88 -21.74 -13.00
C VAL A 100 15.03 -21.10 -12.23
N LEU A 101 16.24 -21.03 -12.79
CA LEU A 101 17.38 -20.36 -12.18
C LEU A 101 17.13 -18.86 -12.02
N ALA A 102 16.68 -18.18 -13.07
CA ALA A 102 16.33 -16.77 -13.02
C ALA A 102 15.30 -16.44 -11.93
N LEU A 103 14.32 -17.34 -11.74
CA LEU A 103 13.34 -17.20 -10.68
C LEU A 103 13.96 -17.42 -9.29
N LYS A 104 14.77 -18.47 -9.11
CA LYS A 104 15.44 -18.79 -7.84
C LYS A 104 16.46 -17.72 -7.39
N GLU A 105 17.04 -17.00 -8.31
CA GLU A 105 17.95 -15.87 -8.04
C GLU A 105 17.22 -14.64 -7.49
N ARG A 106 15.92 -14.52 -7.74
CA ARG A 106 15.10 -13.39 -7.24
C ARG A 106 14.73 -13.61 -5.79
N ARG A 107 15.55 -13.10 -4.90
CA ARG A 107 15.39 -13.19 -3.43
C ARG A 107 14.74 -11.96 -2.79
N SER A 108 14.41 -10.97 -3.59
CA SER A 108 13.74 -9.74 -3.13
C SER A 108 12.41 -9.56 -3.83
N PRO A 109 11.42 -8.97 -3.16
CA PRO A 109 10.15 -8.63 -3.80
C PRO A 109 10.40 -7.74 -5.00
N SER A 110 9.65 -7.95 -6.06
CA SER A 110 9.83 -7.24 -7.34
C SER A 110 8.49 -6.81 -7.90
N ARG A 111 8.44 -5.63 -8.52
CA ARG A 111 7.29 -5.09 -9.23
C ARG A 111 7.47 -5.33 -10.72
N ILE A 112 6.43 -5.81 -11.37
CA ILE A 112 6.40 -6.05 -12.81
C ILE A 112 5.72 -4.87 -13.49
N LEU A 113 6.32 -4.35 -14.54
CA LEU A 113 5.92 -3.10 -15.19
C LEU A 113 5.72 -3.31 -16.70
N GLY A 114 5.24 -2.26 -17.36
CA GLY A 114 5.24 -2.15 -18.81
C GLY A 114 4.40 -3.18 -19.56
N THR A 115 4.94 -3.67 -20.66
CA THR A 115 4.24 -4.62 -21.54
C THR A 115 4.11 -6.00 -20.93
N LYS A 116 5.05 -6.41 -20.06
CA LYS A 116 4.99 -7.65 -19.31
C LYS A 116 3.83 -7.68 -18.33
N TRP A 117 3.61 -6.57 -17.63
CA TRP A 117 2.46 -6.42 -16.75
C TRP A 117 1.15 -6.76 -17.49
N LEU A 118 0.91 -6.14 -18.67
CA LEU A 118 -0.28 -6.39 -19.48
C LEU A 118 -0.42 -7.87 -19.88
N LYS A 119 0.67 -8.48 -20.34
CA LYS A 119 0.66 -9.89 -20.77
C LYS A 119 0.37 -10.82 -19.61
N ILE A 120 1.05 -10.64 -18.48
CA ILE A 120 0.91 -11.54 -17.32
C ILE A 120 -0.46 -11.36 -16.67
N CYS A 121 -1.00 -10.14 -16.53
CA CYS A 121 -2.36 -9.94 -16.06
C CYS A 121 -3.39 -10.67 -16.95
N GLY A 122 -3.28 -10.53 -18.28
CA GLY A 122 -4.14 -11.25 -19.20
C GLY A 122 -4.01 -12.79 -19.12
N LEU A 123 -2.82 -13.32 -18.82
CA LEU A 123 -2.60 -14.75 -18.61
C LEU A 123 -3.15 -15.22 -17.26
N THR A 124 -2.98 -14.45 -16.18
CA THR A 124 -3.55 -14.77 -14.87
C THR A 124 -5.08 -14.76 -14.89
N ASP A 125 -5.70 -13.84 -15.59
CA ASP A 125 -7.16 -13.83 -15.77
C ASP A 125 -7.65 -15.05 -16.58
N ARG A 126 -6.87 -15.50 -17.55
CA ARG A 126 -7.18 -16.72 -18.32
C ARG A 126 -7.11 -17.98 -17.45
N LEU A 127 -6.22 -18.06 -16.47
CA LEU A 127 -6.09 -19.23 -15.60
C LEU A 127 -7.40 -19.59 -14.90
N SER A 128 -8.18 -18.60 -14.44
CA SER A 128 -9.47 -18.83 -13.78
C SER A 128 -10.54 -19.43 -14.68
N THR A 129 -10.39 -19.35 -16.02
CA THR A 129 -11.36 -19.85 -17.01
C THR A 129 -10.81 -20.98 -17.88
N THR A 130 -9.52 -21.34 -17.71
CA THR A 130 -8.82 -22.31 -18.54
C THR A 130 -9.09 -23.75 -18.06
N GLN A 131 -9.22 -24.69 -18.99
CA GLN A 131 -9.34 -26.09 -18.65
C GLN A 131 -8.01 -26.63 -18.09
N PRO A 132 -8.03 -27.60 -17.15
CA PRO A 132 -6.82 -28.11 -16.49
C PRO A 132 -5.71 -28.57 -17.43
N GLN A 133 -6.07 -29.08 -18.62
CA GLN A 133 -5.09 -29.53 -19.62
C GLN A 133 -4.29 -28.36 -20.25
N GLN A 134 -4.85 -27.17 -20.29
CA GLN A 134 -4.22 -25.97 -20.87
C GLN A 134 -3.57 -25.08 -19.81
N GLU A 135 -3.88 -25.29 -18.55
CA GLU A 135 -3.38 -24.51 -17.42
C GLU A 135 -1.84 -24.53 -17.34
N ALA A 136 -1.23 -25.70 -17.54
CA ALA A 136 0.21 -25.86 -17.55
C ALA A 136 0.91 -25.00 -18.62
N MET A 137 0.29 -24.85 -19.79
CA MET A 137 0.86 -24.02 -20.86
C MET A 137 0.84 -22.52 -20.49
N VAL A 138 -0.25 -22.07 -19.89
CA VAL A 138 -0.38 -20.68 -19.42
C VAL A 138 0.64 -20.38 -18.32
N ILE A 139 0.83 -21.31 -17.39
CA ILE A 139 1.83 -21.16 -16.32
C ILE A 139 3.25 -21.12 -16.90
N LEU A 140 3.59 -21.97 -17.87
CA LEU A 140 4.90 -21.94 -18.52
C LEU A 140 5.14 -20.61 -19.25
N GLU A 141 4.14 -20.06 -19.91
CA GLU A 141 4.22 -18.75 -20.57
C GLU A 141 4.46 -17.62 -19.55
N ILE A 142 3.78 -17.66 -18.40
CA ILE A 142 4.02 -16.71 -17.30
C ILE A 142 5.45 -16.84 -16.78
N LEU A 143 5.94 -18.05 -16.55
CA LEU A 143 7.29 -18.29 -16.05
C LEU A 143 8.36 -17.78 -17.03
N ASP A 144 8.17 -17.99 -18.33
CA ASP A 144 9.07 -17.48 -19.37
C ASP A 144 9.15 -15.94 -19.35
N LEU A 145 8.01 -15.28 -19.24
CA LEU A 145 7.97 -13.83 -19.08
C LEU A 145 8.66 -13.33 -17.79
N LEU A 146 8.56 -14.11 -16.70
CA LEU A 146 9.22 -13.77 -15.43
C LEU A 146 10.73 -14.02 -15.47
N ALA A 147 11.22 -14.92 -16.33
CA ALA A 147 12.64 -15.20 -16.45
C ALA A 147 13.44 -14.04 -17.04
N GLU A 148 12.85 -13.29 -17.95
CA GLU A 148 13.49 -12.10 -18.50
C GLU A 148 13.55 -10.98 -17.46
N SER A 149 14.71 -10.34 -17.31
CA SER A 149 14.91 -9.29 -16.30
C SER A 149 14.37 -7.90 -16.71
N SER A 150 14.07 -7.69 -17.99
CA SER A 150 13.49 -6.44 -18.46
C SER A 150 12.12 -6.18 -17.84
N GLU A 151 11.80 -4.93 -17.54
CA GLU A 151 10.52 -4.51 -16.95
C GLU A 151 10.17 -5.14 -15.59
N ILE A 152 11.15 -5.77 -14.90
CA ILE A 152 11.00 -6.27 -13.53
C ILE A 152 11.91 -5.46 -12.62
N GLN A 153 11.31 -4.64 -11.79
CA GLN A 153 12.01 -3.77 -10.86
C GLN A 153 12.03 -4.41 -9.47
N THR A 154 13.23 -4.70 -8.98
CA THR A 154 13.39 -5.13 -7.59
C THR A 154 12.98 -4.00 -6.67
N ILE A 155 12.13 -4.31 -5.70
CA ILE A 155 11.78 -3.39 -4.64
C ILE A 155 12.97 -3.43 -3.66
N SER A 156 13.96 -2.57 -3.92
CA SER A 156 15.11 -2.43 -3.04
C SER A 156 14.74 -1.58 -1.83
N ASP A 157 15.28 -1.94 -0.66
CA ASP A 157 15.30 -1.01 0.45
C ASP A 157 16.20 0.16 0.10
N THR A 158 15.60 1.23 -0.31
CA THR A 158 16.21 2.51 -0.10
C THR A 158 15.63 3.05 1.21
N THR A 159 15.87 2.30 2.30
CA THR A 159 15.60 2.87 3.62
C THR A 159 16.37 2.10 4.68
N SER A 160 17.53 2.60 5.02
CA SER A 160 18.09 2.39 6.37
C SER A 160 17.04 2.93 7.34
N VAL A 161 16.44 2.00 8.10
CA VAL A 161 15.15 2.20 8.78
C VAL A 161 15.15 3.34 9.83
N THR A 162 16.29 3.84 10.25
CA THR A 162 16.39 4.83 11.32
C THR A 162 16.67 6.27 10.85
N GLU A 163 17.53 6.48 9.88
CA GLU A 163 17.83 7.83 9.36
C GLU A 163 16.70 8.34 8.44
N ASP A 164 16.10 7.46 7.67
CA ASP A 164 15.04 7.78 6.73
C ASP A 164 13.71 8.17 7.40
N ILE A 165 13.35 7.57 8.55
CA ILE A 165 12.13 7.92 9.28
C ILE A 165 12.19 9.36 9.79
N SER A 166 13.32 9.78 10.33
CA SER A 166 13.51 11.16 10.82
C SER A 166 13.43 12.17 9.69
N GLU A 167 14.06 11.87 8.56
CA GLU A 167 14.03 12.74 7.37
C GLU A 167 12.62 12.82 6.77
N LYS A 168 11.91 11.69 6.69
CA LYS A 168 10.52 11.64 6.22
C LYS A 168 9.58 12.42 7.11
N ASN A 169 9.69 12.26 8.43
CA ASN A 169 8.91 13.04 9.38
C ASN A 169 9.21 14.54 9.25
N ALA A 170 10.48 14.93 9.10
CA ALA A 170 10.85 16.31 8.89
C ALA A 170 10.29 16.89 7.58
N LYS A 171 10.26 16.12 6.49
CA LYS A 171 9.61 16.50 5.22
C LYS A 171 8.11 16.67 5.39
N ILE A 172 7.45 15.74 6.08
CA ILE A 172 6.01 15.80 6.37
C ILE A 172 5.69 17.06 7.19
N ASP A 173 6.41 17.29 8.28
CA ASP A 173 6.17 18.44 9.16
C ASP A 173 6.42 19.76 8.45
N ARG A 174 7.44 19.83 7.60
CA ARG A 174 7.71 20.99 6.76
C ARG A 174 6.57 21.24 5.77
N PHE A 175 6.12 20.19 5.06
CA PHE A 175 5.02 20.32 4.12
C PHE A 175 3.74 20.81 4.79
N ILE A 176 3.36 20.19 5.92
CA ILE A 176 2.17 20.58 6.69
C ILE A 176 2.29 22.04 7.17
N SER A 177 3.44 22.42 7.69
CA SER A 177 3.66 23.79 8.20
C SER A 177 3.56 24.85 7.10
N CYS A 178 4.12 24.57 5.92
CA CYS A 178 4.05 25.48 4.77
C CYS A 178 2.64 25.57 4.16
N ASN A 179 1.84 24.52 4.26
CA ASN A 179 0.52 24.43 3.62
C ASN A 179 -0.65 24.46 4.62
N LEU A 180 -0.40 24.74 5.91
CA LEU A 180 -1.38 24.61 6.98
C LEU A 180 -2.63 25.46 6.75
N LEU A 181 -2.47 26.67 6.21
CA LEU A 181 -3.55 27.61 5.93
C LEU A 181 -4.24 27.37 4.59
N GLY A 182 -3.58 26.63 3.70
CA GLY A 182 -4.08 26.30 2.38
C GLY A 182 -4.90 25.01 2.35
N ARG A 183 -5.34 24.67 1.13
CA ARG A 183 -5.86 23.33 0.83
C ARG A 183 -4.76 22.55 0.17
N PHE A 184 -4.55 21.34 0.63
CA PHE A 184 -3.70 20.37 -0.04
C PHE A 184 -4.37 19.00 0.02
N SER A 185 -4.07 18.18 -0.95
CA SER A 185 -4.56 16.82 -1.07
C SER A 185 -3.58 15.83 -0.43
N LEU A 186 -4.09 14.65 -0.16
CA LEU A 186 -3.26 13.53 0.27
C LEU A 186 -2.24 13.14 -0.81
N ASP A 187 -2.61 13.28 -2.09
CA ASP A 187 -1.72 12.98 -3.21
C ASP A 187 -0.53 13.93 -3.28
N GLU A 188 -0.75 15.23 -3.01
CA GLU A 188 0.33 16.23 -3.01
C GLU A 188 1.36 15.97 -1.90
N ILE A 189 0.92 15.69 -0.68
CA ILE A 189 1.86 15.42 0.42
C ILE A 189 2.56 14.07 0.24
N SER A 190 1.86 13.03 -0.22
CA SER A 190 2.48 11.73 -0.45
C SER A 190 3.52 11.78 -1.55
N ALA A 191 3.24 12.48 -2.66
CA ALA A 191 4.20 12.72 -3.74
C ALA A 191 5.41 13.53 -3.25
N TYR A 192 5.20 14.58 -2.44
CA TYR A 192 6.30 15.39 -1.89
C TYR A 192 7.26 14.57 -1.02
N VAL A 193 6.75 13.61 -0.27
CA VAL A 193 7.56 12.73 0.59
C VAL A 193 8.15 11.54 -0.18
N GLY A 194 7.73 11.34 -1.45
CA GLY A 194 8.15 10.20 -2.27
C GLY A 194 7.51 8.89 -1.84
N MET A 195 6.28 8.96 -1.32
CA MET A 195 5.49 7.79 -0.92
C MET A 195 4.27 7.65 -1.81
N ASN A 196 3.78 6.42 -2.02
CA ASN A 196 2.43 6.27 -2.52
C ASN A 196 1.42 6.65 -1.42
N ARG A 197 0.20 6.96 -1.82
CA ARG A 197 -0.87 7.43 -0.95
C ARG A 197 -1.17 6.50 0.22
N THR A 198 -1.24 5.21 -0.05
CA THR A 198 -1.55 4.18 0.95
C THR A 198 -0.45 4.06 2.00
N TYR A 199 0.80 3.96 1.55
CA TYR A 199 1.94 3.89 2.44
C TYR A 199 2.07 5.15 3.30
N PHE A 200 1.82 6.32 2.72
CA PHE A 200 1.81 7.57 3.46
C PHE A 200 0.79 7.57 4.61
N CYS A 201 -0.45 7.14 4.34
CA CYS A 201 -1.49 7.06 5.39
C CYS A 201 -1.08 6.17 6.55
N LEU A 202 -0.51 5.02 6.24
CA LEU A 202 -0.06 4.05 7.24
C LEU A 202 1.16 4.53 8.01
N PHE A 203 2.15 5.05 7.28
CA PHE A 203 3.33 5.67 7.85
C PHE A 203 2.93 6.80 8.81
N PHE A 204 2.05 7.69 8.34
CA PHE A 204 1.58 8.83 9.12
C PHE A 204 0.86 8.37 10.40
N LYS A 205 -0.11 7.46 10.29
CA LYS A 205 -0.85 6.94 11.44
C LYS A 205 0.08 6.20 12.44
N LYS A 206 1.06 5.44 11.93
CA LYS A 206 2.04 4.75 12.77
C LYS A 206 2.93 5.71 13.56
N HIS A 207 3.39 6.79 12.94
CA HIS A 207 4.36 7.71 13.54
C HIS A 207 3.70 8.90 14.29
N TYR A 208 2.52 9.34 13.85
CA TYR A 208 1.78 10.46 14.48
C TYR A 208 0.61 10.00 15.35
N GLY A 209 0.25 8.71 15.32
CA GLY A 209 -0.82 8.11 16.14
C GLY A 209 -2.25 8.46 15.70
N ILE A 210 -2.43 9.38 14.74
CA ILE A 210 -3.72 9.89 14.26
C ILE A 210 -3.69 10.05 12.74
N SER A 211 -4.86 10.25 12.12
CA SER A 211 -4.94 10.53 10.69
C SER A 211 -4.31 11.89 10.33
N LEU A 212 -3.86 12.04 9.07
CA LEU A 212 -3.38 13.34 8.55
C LEU A 212 -4.42 14.44 8.75
N THR A 213 -5.69 14.15 8.45
CA THR A 213 -6.78 15.12 8.59
C THR A 213 -6.97 15.56 10.04
N ASP A 214 -6.95 14.63 11.00
CA ASP A 214 -7.05 14.97 12.42
C ASP A 214 -5.84 15.75 12.90
N HIS A 215 -4.64 15.42 12.44
CA HIS A 215 -3.41 16.15 12.78
C HIS A 215 -3.44 17.60 12.28
N VAL A 216 -3.79 17.80 11.01
CA VAL A 216 -3.93 19.14 10.41
C VAL A 216 -5.02 19.93 11.12
N ASN A 217 -6.16 19.30 11.40
CA ASN A 217 -7.25 19.94 12.13
C ASN A 217 -6.84 20.37 13.54
N ARG A 218 -6.07 19.55 14.27
CA ARG A 218 -5.53 19.93 15.60
C ARG A 218 -4.65 21.17 15.51
N LYS A 219 -3.67 21.19 14.58
CA LYS A 219 -2.81 22.37 14.38
C LYS A 219 -3.59 23.63 14.03
N ARG A 220 -4.64 23.51 13.19
CA ARG A 220 -5.53 24.64 12.85
C ARG A 220 -6.34 25.13 14.06
N VAL A 221 -6.83 24.21 14.89
CA VAL A 221 -7.54 24.54 16.14
C VAL A 221 -6.61 25.23 17.12
N ASP A 222 -5.36 24.78 17.26
CA ASP A 222 -4.38 25.44 18.13
C ASP A 222 -4.13 26.89 17.71
N MET A 223 -4.00 27.14 16.39
CA MET A 223 -3.93 28.51 15.86
C MET A 223 -5.19 29.33 16.16
N ALA A 224 -6.37 28.74 15.96
CA ALA A 224 -7.63 29.38 16.24
C ALA A 224 -7.76 29.75 17.73
N CYS A 225 -7.33 28.86 18.64
CA CYS A 225 -7.32 29.13 20.07
C CYS A 225 -6.44 30.33 20.43
N ALA A 226 -5.28 30.47 19.78
CA ALA A 226 -4.42 31.66 19.98
C ALA A 226 -5.11 32.94 19.52
N MET A 227 -5.82 32.93 18.39
CA MET A 227 -6.56 34.07 17.87
C MET A 227 -7.79 34.42 18.74
N LEU A 228 -8.54 33.38 19.19
CA LEU A 228 -9.70 33.56 20.09
C LEU A 228 -9.33 34.24 21.40
N LYS A 229 -8.19 33.86 22.00
CA LYS A 229 -7.68 34.47 23.24
C LYS A 229 -7.33 35.96 23.09
N GLN A 230 -7.00 36.43 21.88
CA GLN A 230 -6.73 37.84 21.60
C GLN A 230 -8.01 38.68 21.54
N GLY A 231 -9.17 38.07 21.30
CA GLY A 231 -10.48 38.70 21.36
C GLY A 231 -10.80 39.75 20.28
N ASN A 232 -9.91 39.96 19.32
CA ASN A 232 -9.97 41.09 18.38
C ASN A 232 -10.59 40.72 17.01
N MET A 233 -11.05 39.50 16.83
CA MET A 233 -11.51 38.97 15.53
C MET A 233 -12.85 38.25 15.65
N PRO A 234 -13.76 38.43 14.68
CA PRO A 234 -14.97 37.62 14.58
C PRO A 234 -14.64 36.12 14.34
N ILE A 235 -15.43 35.21 14.90
CA ILE A 235 -15.25 33.76 14.76
C ILE A 235 -15.15 33.32 13.30
N ALA A 236 -15.91 33.94 12.40
CA ALA A 236 -15.88 33.65 10.97
C ALA A 236 -14.53 33.97 10.33
N GLU A 237 -13.90 35.07 10.73
CA GLU A 237 -12.58 35.47 10.26
C GLU A 237 -11.50 34.56 10.85
N ILE A 238 -11.60 34.18 12.13
CA ILE A 238 -10.69 33.24 12.79
C ILE A 238 -10.73 31.88 12.07
N ALA A 239 -11.93 31.37 11.72
CA ALA A 239 -12.08 30.14 10.98
C ALA A 239 -11.32 30.20 9.64
N LYS A 240 -11.45 31.29 8.89
CA LYS A 240 -10.76 31.48 7.61
C LYS A 240 -9.25 31.64 7.82
N ALA A 241 -8.83 32.47 8.77
CA ALA A 241 -7.43 32.74 9.07
C ALA A 241 -6.67 31.50 9.58
N SER A 242 -7.37 30.57 10.25
CA SER A 242 -6.82 29.29 10.69
C SER A 242 -6.92 28.15 9.64
N GLY A 243 -7.32 28.48 8.39
CA GLY A 243 -7.28 27.55 7.26
C GLY A 243 -8.48 26.60 7.13
N PHE A 244 -9.60 26.86 7.83
CA PHE A 244 -10.80 26.04 7.66
C PHE A 244 -11.61 26.48 6.42
N PRO A 245 -12.13 25.51 5.64
CA PRO A 245 -12.85 25.80 4.40
C PRO A 245 -14.21 26.50 4.65
N THR A 246 -14.86 26.22 5.79
CA THR A 246 -16.15 26.80 6.17
C THR A 246 -16.25 26.96 7.69
N VAL A 247 -17.03 27.94 8.14
CA VAL A 247 -17.28 28.17 9.57
C VAL A 247 -18.02 26.99 10.22
N THR A 248 -18.92 26.35 9.47
CA THR A 248 -19.65 25.18 9.94
C THR A 248 -18.72 24.00 10.24
N TYR A 249 -17.78 23.75 9.34
CA TYR A 249 -16.76 22.69 9.53
C TYR A 249 -15.84 23.05 10.71
N PHE A 250 -15.40 24.30 10.79
CA PHE A 250 -14.61 24.82 11.92
C PHE A 250 -15.28 24.56 13.27
N ASN A 251 -16.55 24.99 13.43
CA ASN A 251 -17.27 24.83 14.69
C ASN A 251 -17.39 23.37 15.10
N ARG A 252 -17.68 22.46 14.15
CA ARG A 252 -17.77 21.03 14.39
C ARG A 252 -16.44 20.44 14.86
N VAL A 253 -15.34 20.77 14.16
CA VAL A 253 -14.00 20.27 14.46
C VAL A 253 -13.49 20.84 15.78
N PHE A 254 -13.67 22.14 15.99
CA PHE A 254 -13.26 22.82 17.24
C PHE A 254 -13.95 22.18 18.44
N LYS A 255 -15.27 22.01 18.38
CA LYS A 255 -16.04 21.34 19.46
C LYS A 255 -15.60 19.89 19.66
N LYS A 256 -15.30 19.16 18.59
CA LYS A 256 -14.78 17.76 18.67
C LYS A 256 -13.44 17.72 19.43
N ILE A 257 -12.54 18.69 19.19
CA ILE A 257 -11.18 18.69 19.75
C ILE A 257 -11.13 19.31 21.14
N MET A 258 -11.81 20.44 21.34
CA MET A 258 -11.76 21.23 22.57
C MET A 258 -12.88 20.89 23.59
N GLY A 259 -13.89 20.11 23.16
CA GLY A 259 -15.06 19.80 23.99
C GLY A 259 -16.12 20.92 24.09
N ILE A 260 -15.77 22.16 23.80
CA ILE A 260 -16.61 23.36 23.84
C ILE A 260 -16.63 24.07 22.50
N SER A 261 -17.63 24.93 22.27
CA SER A 261 -17.69 25.72 21.03
C SER A 261 -16.67 26.85 21.02
N PRO A 262 -16.27 27.39 19.85
CA PRO A 262 -15.39 28.57 19.75
C PRO A 262 -15.93 29.77 20.49
N ARG A 263 -17.26 29.93 20.53
CA ARG A 263 -17.93 31.05 21.23
C ARG A 263 -17.85 30.93 22.76
N GLU A 264 -17.86 29.70 23.26
CA GLU A 264 -17.70 29.42 24.69
C GLU A 264 -16.23 29.51 25.13
N PHE A 265 -15.32 29.36 24.19
CA PHE A 265 -13.87 29.46 24.43
C PHE A 265 -13.36 30.87 24.42
N GLN A 266 -13.99 31.79 23.69
CA GLN A 266 -13.66 33.25 23.60
C GLN A 266 -14.04 33.98 24.88
#